data_475c32d4059122640dcad711fd09024a
#
_entry.id   475c32d4059122640dcad711fd09024a
#
_cell.length_a   1.000
_cell.length_b   1.000
_cell.length_c   1.000
_cell.angle_alpha   90.00
_cell.angle_beta   90.00
_cell.angle_gamma   90.00
#
_symmetry.space_group_name_H-M   'P 1'
#
loop_
_entity.id
_entity.type
_entity.pdbx_description
1 polymer ?
#
loop_
_entity_poly.entity_id
_entity_poly.type
_entity_poly.pdbx_seq_one_letter_code
_entity_poly.pdbx_strand_id
1 'polypeptide(L)'
;MEQRKFQRFKIHQMVETSLDGERFIPVDGLDISEGGLRCCSSEPVDPLARIELLISLPGENEEHLIKTEATVVRVEKIGDDYHLGVQFDALLSEDLEALRAYLSALKDSPEDTPA
;
A
#
# COMPACT_ATOMS: atom_id res chain seq x y z
N MET A 1 16.06 2.77 16.88
CA MET A 1 14.95 1.83 16.91
C MET A 1 13.75 2.39 16.16
N GLU A 2 13.19 1.58 15.31
CA GLU A 2 12.06 2.03 14.53
C GLU A 2 10.80 2.11 15.36
N GLN A 3 10.05 3.19 15.16
CA GLN A 3 8.80 3.43 15.86
C GLN A 3 7.69 3.44 14.83
N ARG A 4 6.88 2.40 14.82
CA ARG A 4 5.74 2.36 13.93
C ARG A 4 4.48 2.73 14.67
N LYS A 5 3.78 3.71 14.15
CA LYS A 5 2.50 4.10 14.70
C LYS A 5 1.42 3.05 14.45
N PHE A 6 1.54 2.36 13.33
CA PHE A 6 0.50 1.43 12.89
C PHE A 6 1.11 0.08 12.62
N GLN A 7 0.34 -0.95 12.94
CA GLN A 7 0.73 -2.31 12.64
C GLN A 7 0.71 -2.55 11.13
N ARG A 8 1.69 -3.28 10.63
CA ARG A 8 1.79 -3.62 9.22
C ARG A 8 1.38 -5.05 8.99
N PHE A 9 0.71 -5.29 7.87
CA PHE A 9 0.22 -6.60 7.49
C PHE A 9 0.74 -6.94 6.10
N LYS A 10 1.22 -8.16 5.95
CA LYS A 10 1.68 -8.62 4.64
C LYS A 10 0.49 -8.80 3.71
N ILE A 11 0.68 -8.40 2.46
CA ILE A 11 -0.34 -8.56 1.45
C ILE A 11 0.30 -9.11 0.19
N HIS A 12 -0.51 -9.70 -0.67
CA HIS A 12 -0.05 -10.20 -1.96
C HIS A 12 -0.88 -9.60 -3.08
N GLN A 13 -1.46 -8.46 -2.82
CA GLN A 13 -2.34 -7.82 -3.76
C GLN A 13 -1.58 -6.91 -4.69
N MET A 14 -2.08 -6.82 -5.90
CA MET A 14 -1.55 -5.89 -6.85
C MET A 14 -2.08 -4.50 -6.55
N VAL A 15 -1.19 -3.54 -6.58
CA VAL A 15 -1.48 -2.14 -6.37
C VAL A 15 -1.07 -1.44 -7.66
N GLU A 16 -1.78 -0.41 -8.05
CA GLU A 16 -1.37 0.38 -9.21
C GLU A 16 -0.88 1.73 -8.74
N THR A 17 0.17 2.22 -9.37
CA THR A 17 0.74 3.51 -9.05
C THR A 17 0.82 4.38 -10.30
N SER A 18 0.76 5.69 -10.10
CA SER A 18 0.89 6.63 -11.19
C SER A 18 1.66 7.86 -10.73
N LEU A 19 2.59 8.30 -11.56
CA LEU A 19 3.34 9.53 -11.28
C LEU A 19 2.64 10.75 -11.86
N ASP A 20 1.83 10.57 -12.88
CA ASP A 20 1.18 11.69 -13.58
C ASP A 20 -0.34 11.74 -13.39
N GLY A 21 -0.90 10.78 -12.68
CA GLY A 21 -2.34 10.73 -12.45
C GLY A 21 -3.14 10.17 -13.61
N GLU A 22 -2.49 9.83 -14.70
CA GLU A 22 -3.20 9.35 -15.89
C GLU A 22 -2.87 7.91 -16.23
N ARG A 23 -1.60 7.55 -16.08
CA ARG A 23 -1.14 6.23 -16.45
C ARG A 23 -0.78 5.45 -15.20
N PHE A 24 -1.52 4.40 -14.94
CA PHE A 24 -1.29 3.56 -13.76
C PHE A 24 -0.52 2.30 -14.16
N ILE A 25 0.49 1.99 -13.37
CA ILE A 25 1.35 0.83 -13.60
C ILE A 25 1.17 -0.12 -12.42
N PRO A 26 0.90 -1.41 -12.69
CA PRO A 26 0.75 -2.36 -11.59
C PRO A 26 2.08 -2.60 -10.88
N VAL A 27 2.01 -2.70 -9.58
CA VAL A 27 3.16 -3.05 -8.73
C VAL A 27 2.68 -4.06 -7.70
N ASP A 28 3.60 -4.82 -7.16
CA ASP A 28 3.26 -5.81 -6.14
C ASP A 28 3.21 -5.15 -4.76
N GLY A 29 2.09 -5.29 -4.08
CA GLY A 29 2.00 -4.85 -2.70
C GLY A 29 2.72 -5.84 -1.80
N LEU A 30 3.51 -5.34 -0.86
CA LEU A 30 4.26 -6.17 0.06
C LEU A 30 3.65 -6.15 1.46
N ASP A 31 3.35 -4.99 1.97
CA ASP A 31 2.63 -4.87 3.24
C ASP A 31 1.90 -3.54 3.28
N ILE A 32 0.92 -3.46 4.16
CA ILE A 32 0.05 -2.30 4.26
C ILE A 32 -0.29 -2.02 5.73
N SER A 33 -0.51 -0.75 6.04
CA SER A 33 -0.96 -0.30 7.35
C SER A 33 -1.92 0.87 7.14
N GLU A 34 -2.43 1.42 8.23
CA GLU A 34 -3.29 2.60 8.12
C GLU A 34 -2.55 3.82 7.60
N GLY A 35 -1.24 3.86 7.76
CA GLY A 35 -0.46 5.04 7.36
C GLY A 35 0.14 4.96 5.97
N GLY A 36 0.25 3.77 5.41
CA GLY A 36 0.88 3.62 4.11
C GLY A 36 1.10 2.18 3.73
N LEU A 37 1.88 1.96 2.68
CA LEU A 37 2.18 0.61 2.24
C LEU A 37 3.60 0.52 1.68
N ARG A 38 4.08 -0.73 1.56
CA ARG A 38 5.30 -1.00 0.83
C ARG A 38 4.93 -1.79 -0.42
N CYS A 39 5.61 -1.49 -1.50
CA CYS A 39 5.38 -2.20 -2.75
C CYS A 39 6.69 -2.37 -3.49
N CYS A 40 6.66 -3.27 -4.47
CA CYS A 40 7.82 -3.58 -5.28
C CYS A 40 7.57 -3.07 -6.69
N SER A 41 8.47 -2.24 -7.17
CA SER A 41 8.37 -1.65 -8.50
C SER A 41 9.57 -2.07 -9.34
N SER A 42 9.36 -2.28 -10.62
CA SER A 42 10.46 -2.57 -11.54
C SER A 42 11.16 -1.31 -12.01
N GLU A 43 10.57 -0.14 -11.74
CA GLU A 43 11.15 1.13 -12.15
C GLU A 43 11.50 1.97 -10.95
N PRO A 44 12.59 2.75 -11.03
CA PRO A 44 12.96 3.61 -9.92
C PRO A 44 11.99 4.77 -9.76
N VAL A 45 11.83 5.19 -8.52
CA VAL A 45 11.01 6.36 -8.20
C VAL A 45 11.81 7.21 -7.24
N ASP A 46 11.80 8.50 -7.44
CA ASP A 46 12.58 9.40 -6.58
C ASP A 46 11.99 9.47 -5.18
N PRO A 47 12.83 9.52 -4.16
CA PRO A 47 12.36 9.79 -2.80
C PRO A 47 11.63 11.12 -2.77
N LEU A 48 10.58 11.17 -1.97
CA LEU A 48 9.71 12.34 -1.80
C LEU A 48 8.84 12.64 -3.02
N ALA A 49 8.86 11.77 -4.02
CA ALA A 49 7.93 11.92 -5.13
C ALA A 49 6.50 11.72 -4.65
N ARG A 50 5.58 12.49 -5.20
CA ARG A 50 4.16 12.31 -4.94
C ARG A 50 3.59 11.45 -6.05
N ILE A 51 2.86 10.42 -5.64
CA ILE A 51 2.29 9.48 -6.59
C ILE A 51 0.83 9.27 -6.26
N GLU A 52 0.09 8.74 -7.20
CA GLU A 52 -1.27 8.30 -6.94
C GLU A 52 -1.26 6.78 -6.82
N LEU A 53 -2.05 6.30 -5.89
CA LEU A 53 -2.19 4.87 -5.66
C LEU A 53 -3.62 4.45 -5.92
N LEU A 54 -3.76 3.29 -6.49
CA LEU A 54 -5.04 2.65 -6.70
C LEU A 54 -4.95 1.29 -6.02
N ILE A 55 -5.71 1.13 -4.94
CA ILE A 55 -5.63 -0.07 -4.11
C ILE A 55 -6.98 -0.75 -4.12
N SER A 56 -6.99 -2.03 -4.46
CA SER A 56 -8.21 -2.81 -4.49
C SER A 56 -8.26 -3.67 -3.23
N LEU A 57 -9.23 -3.41 -2.38
CA LEU A 57 -9.42 -4.19 -1.15
C LEU A 57 -10.53 -5.19 -1.37
N PRO A 58 -10.28 -6.49 -1.14
CA PRO A 58 -11.33 -7.48 -1.29
C PRO A 58 -12.39 -7.31 -0.21
N GLY A 59 -13.64 -7.50 -0.57
CA GLY A 59 -14.75 -7.47 0.34
C GLY A 59 -15.58 -8.72 0.16
N GLU A 60 -16.65 -8.83 0.94
CA GLU A 60 -17.47 -10.02 0.90
C GLU A 60 -18.24 -10.15 -0.42
N ASN A 61 -18.75 -9.03 -0.92
CA ASN A 61 -19.57 -9.05 -2.12
C ASN A 61 -18.93 -8.30 -3.27
N GLU A 62 -18.10 -7.32 -2.96
CA GLU A 62 -17.46 -6.52 -3.99
C GLU A 62 -16.18 -5.93 -3.45
N GLU A 63 -15.32 -5.52 -4.37
CA GLU A 63 -14.09 -4.86 -3.98
C GLU A 63 -14.34 -3.42 -3.60
N HIS A 64 -13.56 -2.92 -2.66
CA HIS A 64 -13.54 -1.50 -2.34
C HIS A 64 -12.27 -0.91 -2.94
N LEU A 65 -12.45 0.04 -3.83
CA LEU A 65 -11.32 0.65 -4.53
C LEU A 65 -10.94 1.95 -3.86
N ILE A 66 -9.69 2.05 -3.45
CA ILE A 66 -9.14 3.25 -2.84
C ILE A 66 -8.25 3.94 -3.86
N LYS A 67 -8.53 5.20 -4.14
CA LYS A 67 -7.66 6.01 -4.96
C LYS A 67 -7.17 7.17 -4.10
N THR A 68 -5.87 7.25 -3.88
CA THR A 68 -5.34 8.26 -2.97
C THR A 68 -3.97 8.72 -3.42
N GLU A 69 -3.61 9.91 -2.99
CA GLU A 69 -2.26 10.42 -3.17
C GLU A 69 -1.38 9.93 -2.06
N ALA A 70 -0.11 9.72 -2.37
CA ALA A 70 0.86 9.26 -1.41
C ALA A 70 2.22 9.86 -1.72
N THR A 71 3.07 9.87 -0.71
CA THR A 71 4.44 10.36 -0.85
C THR A 71 5.39 9.19 -0.67
N VAL A 72 6.33 9.05 -1.59
CA VAL A 72 7.37 8.03 -1.48
C VAL A 72 8.35 8.50 -0.41
N VAL A 73 8.43 7.76 0.69
CA VAL A 73 9.30 8.14 1.80
C VAL A 73 10.55 7.28 1.89
N ARG A 74 10.60 6.20 1.13
CA ARG A 74 11.73 5.30 1.17
C ARG A 74 11.84 4.57 -0.16
N VAL A 75 13.08 4.47 -0.67
CA VAL A 75 13.37 3.70 -1.87
C VAL A 75 14.58 2.84 -1.57
N GLU A 76 14.46 1.55 -1.83
CA GLU A 76 15.56 0.62 -1.62
C GLU A 76 15.68 -0.28 -2.83
N LYS A 77 16.85 -0.28 -3.45
CA LYS A 77 17.08 -1.15 -4.60
C LYS A 77 17.46 -2.55 -4.12
N ILE A 78 16.72 -3.55 -4.58
CA ILE A 78 16.96 -4.95 -4.22
C ILE A 78 17.00 -5.74 -5.50
N GLY A 79 18.20 -6.18 -5.90
CA GLY A 79 18.37 -6.83 -7.18
C GLY A 79 18.03 -5.86 -8.31
N ASP A 80 17.13 -6.28 -9.17
CA ASP A 80 16.68 -5.45 -10.28
C ASP A 80 15.43 -4.65 -9.98
N ASP A 81 14.91 -4.80 -8.75
CA ASP A 81 13.66 -4.16 -8.35
C ASP A 81 13.91 -3.09 -7.31
N TYR A 82 12.86 -2.32 -7.06
CA TYR A 82 12.88 -1.25 -6.06
C TYR A 82 11.76 -1.46 -5.08
N HIS A 83 12.10 -1.52 -3.80
CA HIS A 83 11.10 -1.56 -2.74
C HIS A 83 10.80 -0.13 -2.34
N LEU A 84 9.53 0.24 -2.44
CA LEU A 84 9.09 1.59 -2.13
C LEU A 84 8.27 1.57 -0.85
N GLY A 85 8.61 2.47 0.05
CA GLY A 85 7.75 2.74 1.19
C GLY A 85 6.99 4.03 0.89
N VAL A 86 5.66 3.97 0.93
CA VAL A 86 4.85 5.14 0.63
C VAL A 86 3.94 5.44 1.80
N GLN A 87 3.71 6.71 2.03
CA GLN A 87 2.84 7.21 3.08
C GLN A 87 1.62 7.84 2.43
N PHE A 88 0.44 7.42 2.88
CA PHE A 88 -0.78 8.04 2.40
C PHE A 88 -0.83 9.49 2.85
N ASP A 89 -1.12 10.39 1.93
CA ASP A 89 -1.19 11.81 2.30
C ASP A 89 -2.47 12.12 3.06
N ALA A 90 -3.59 11.65 2.55
CA ALA A 90 -4.86 11.82 3.23
C ALA A 90 -5.89 10.86 2.63
N LEU A 91 -6.40 9.96 3.45
CA LEU A 91 -7.46 9.07 3.02
C LEU A 91 -8.81 9.69 3.33
N LEU A 92 -9.76 9.50 2.44
CA LEU A 92 -11.14 9.85 2.74
C LEU A 92 -11.64 8.98 3.89
N SER A 93 -12.58 9.51 4.66
CA SER A 93 -13.10 8.78 5.83
C SER A 93 -13.61 7.40 5.45
N GLU A 94 -14.36 7.30 4.37
CA GLU A 94 -14.91 6.00 3.95
C GLU A 94 -13.82 5.03 3.53
N ASP A 95 -12.73 5.54 2.94
CA ASP A 95 -11.61 4.69 2.56
C ASP A 95 -10.85 4.22 3.77
N LEU A 96 -10.68 5.09 4.74
CA LEU A 96 -10.00 4.71 5.98
C LEU A 96 -10.79 3.66 6.72
N GLU A 97 -12.12 3.79 6.76
CA GLU A 97 -12.95 2.78 7.41
C GLU A 97 -12.86 1.45 6.69
N ALA A 98 -12.86 1.46 5.36
CA ALA A 98 -12.73 0.22 4.59
C ALA A 98 -11.37 -0.41 4.84
N LEU A 99 -10.32 0.39 4.89
CA LEU A 99 -8.98 -0.10 5.16
C LEU A 99 -8.89 -0.71 6.54
N ARG A 100 -9.45 -0.05 7.55
CA ARG A 100 -9.45 -0.56 8.91
C ARG A 100 -10.19 -1.89 9.01
N ALA A 101 -11.31 -2.00 8.32
CA ALA A 101 -12.07 -3.25 8.32
C ALA A 101 -11.26 -4.37 7.67
N TYR A 102 -10.59 -4.06 6.58
CA TYR A 102 -9.73 -5.03 5.89
C TYR A 102 -8.58 -5.49 6.80
N LEU A 103 -7.90 -4.55 7.44
CA LEU A 103 -6.79 -4.89 8.34
C LEU A 103 -7.26 -5.69 9.54
N SER A 104 -8.44 -5.37 10.05
CA SER A 104 -9.01 -6.13 11.16
C SER A 104 -9.29 -7.57 10.75
N ALA A 105 -9.78 -7.78 9.53
CA ALA A 105 -10.04 -9.11 9.04
C ALA A 105 -8.74 -9.90 8.87
N LEU A 106 -7.67 -9.24 8.43
CA LEU A 106 -6.37 -9.90 8.33
C LEU A 106 -5.85 -10.30 9.69
N LYS A 107 -6.04 -9.44 10.68
CA LYS A 107 -5.58 -9.71 12.03
C LYS A 107 -6.27 -10.93 12.63
N ASP A 108 -7.53 -11.14 12.29
CA ASP A 108 -8.30 -12.25 12.82
C ASP A 108 -8.18 -13.53 12.02
N SER A 109 -7.44 -13.49 10.91
CA SER A 109 -7.32 -14.64 10.03
C SER A 109 -6.19 -15.56 10.49
N PRO A 110 -6.44 -16.86 10.61
CA PRO A 110 -5.37 -17.80 10.98
C PRO A 110 -4.23 -17.85 9.98
N GLU A 111 -4.50 -17.52 8.73
CA GLU A 111 -3.46 -17.55 7.71
C GLU A 111 -2.48 -16.41 7.83
N ASP A 112 -2.80 -15.41 8.61
CA ASP A 112 -1.91 -14.28 8.80
C ASP A 112 -0.91 -14.52 9.90
N THR A 113 -0.89 -15.70 10.43
CA THR A 113 0.08 -16.05 11.45
C THR A 113 1.48 -15.95 10.85
N PRO A 114 2.35 -15.17 11.44
CA PRO A 114 3.71 -15.05 10.94
C PRO A 114 4.39 -16.40 11.01
N ALA A 115 5.04 -16.74 9.96
CA ALA A 115 5.80 -17.99 9.94
C ALA A 115 7.06 -17.81 10.76
#